data_1d78aa4ef648e98a960e6345c58d142e
#
_entry.id   1d78aa4ef648e98a960e6345c58d142e
#
_cell.length_a   1.000
_cell.length_b   1.000
_cell.length_c   1.000
_cell.angle_alpha   90.00
_cell.angle_beta   90.00
_cell.angle_gamma   90.00
#
_symmetry.space_group_name_H-M   'P 1'
#
loop_
_entity.id
_entity.type
_entity.pdbx_description
1 polymer ?
#
loop_
_entity_poly.entity_id
_entity_poly.type
_entity_poly.pdbx_seq_one_letter_code
_entity_poly.pdbx_strand_id
1 'polypeptide(L)'
;MTVDEIRNYKQIRTPDYSLLASLVSQAKGSERTMAQFSEATGIGASTLSRLVNHNIKKPLSLDVIIRIYENRADEEDHSLLDSLARANGFYPADYAQRVKNHDSMAARRNAHMNREYQMKNALIAGVAAAGCSISVVERPSLRESNLPPICTPYIGDFLLKLSADTTLSTTRNWSFITYTQLVEETERPFNAKYYARRAVQSCSQIFLLDAWKPEILNGYKISFAFVDKDIMGEFWNAVSIAQVHTEMSLILIDSTNYRVLDEIWIPGDYNLMTNISVFRVPAPVEEEMYEDTDDFYTDDSE
;
A
#
# COMPACT_ATOMS: atom_id res chain seq x y z
N MET A 1 -11.84 -32.93 11.98
CA MET A 1 -12.63 -32.52 10.81
C MET A 1 -13.47 -33.70 10.36
N THR A 2 -14.74 -33.46 10.04
CA THR A 2 -15.69 -34.48 9.61
C THR A 2 -15.83 -34.51 8.09
N VAL A 3 -16.36 -35.60 7.54
CA VAL A 3 -16.65 -35.71 6.11
C VAL A 3 -17.68 -34.68 5.64
N ASP A 4 -18.62 -34.28 6.49
CA ASP A 4 -19.61 -33.26 6.15
C ASP A 4 -19.01 -31.86 6.07
N GLU A 5 -18.03 -31.55 6.91
CA GLU A 5 -17.33 -30.26 6.85
C GLU A 5 -16.53 -30.12 5.57
N ILE A 6 -15.90 -31.20 5.08
CA ILE A 6 -15.05 -31.12 3.88
C ILE A 6 -15.86 -30.94 2.59
N ARG A 7 -17.15 -31.36 2.56
CA ARG A 7 -18.03 -31.15 1.42
C ARG A 7 -18.26 -29.68 1.07
N ASN A 8 -18.00 -28.76 2.03
CA ASN A 8 -18.07 -27.32 1.84
C ASN A 8 -16.75 -26.73 1.30
N TYR A 9 -15.71 -27.55 1.10
CA TYR A 9 -14.45 -27.08 0.56
C TYR A 9 -14.57 -26.81 -0.94
N LYS A 10 -13.83 -25.81 -1.41
CA LYS A 10 -13.73 -25.45 -2.84
C LYS A 10 -12.28 -25.56 -3.28
N GLN A 11 -12.10 -25.93 -4.54
CA GLN A 11 -10.79 -25.93 -5.14
C GLN A 11 -10.31 -24.50 -5.37
N ILE A 12 -9.21 -24.13 -4.73
CA ILE A 12 -8.69 -22.76 -4.69
C ILE A 12 -7.25 -22.70 -5.19
N ARG A 13 -6.51 -23.80 -5.01
CA ARG A 13 -5.09 -23.87 -5.40
C ARG A 13 -4.86 -25.03 -6.38
N THR A 14 -3.76 -24.94 -7.11
CA THR A 14 -3.25 -26.07 -7.87
C THR A 14 -2.80 -27.16 -6.89
N PRO A 15 -3.13 -28.45 -7.16
CA PRO A 15 -2.69 -29.55 -6.31
C PRO A 15 -1.17 -29.67 -6.20
N ASP A 16 -0.72 -30.00 -5.00
CA ASP A 16 0.62 -30.53 -4.78
C ASP A 16 0.58 -32.05 -4.99
N TYR A 17 0.82 -32.47 -6.22
CA TYR A 17 0.73 -33.89 -6.60
C TYR A 17 1.77 -34.75 -5.89
N SER A 18 2.91 -34.18 -5.47
CA SER A 18 3.94 -34.93 -4.73
C SER A 18 3.46 -35.25 -3.32
N LEU A 19 2.97 -34.25 -2.61
CA LEU A 19 2.39 -34.44 -1.29
C LEU A 19 1.14 -35.34 -1.33
N LEU A 20 0.27 -35.13 -2.32
CA LEU A 20 -0.94 -35.93 -2.50
C LEU A 20 -0.60 -37.42 -2.71
N ALA A 21 0.39 -37.74 -3.53
CA ALA A 21 0.86 -39.10 -3.76
C ALA A 21 1.41 -39.77 -2.47
N SER A 22 2.15 -39.03 -1.69
CA SER A 22 2.65 -39.48 -0.38
C SER A 22 1.50 -39.80 0.58
N LEU A 23 0.52 -38.90 0.70
CA LEU A 23 -0.65 -39.08 1.56
C LEU A 23 -1.54 -40.25 1.13
N VAL A 24 -1.70 -40.46 -0.19
CA VAL A 24 -2.44 -41.64 -0.71
C VAL A 24 -1.68 -42.93 -0.43
N SER A 25 -0.37 -42.92 -0.53
CA SER A 25 0.49 -44.07 -0.13
C SER A 25 0.37 -44.38 1.37
N GLN A 26 0.31 -43.32 2.20
CA GLN A 26 0.02 -43.43 3.65
C GLN A 26 -1.37 -44.04 3.89
N ALA A 27 -2.39 -43.54 3.21
CA ALA A 27 -3.76 -44.07 3.29
C ALA A 27 -3.82 -45.56 2.92
N LYS A 28 -3.12 -45.96 1.87
CA LYS A 28 -3.04 -47.37 1.47
C LYS A 28 -2.40 -48.25 2.55
N GLY A 29 -1.37 -47.74 3.25
CA GLY A 29 -0.53 -48.50 4.16
C GLY A 29 0.44 -49.43 3.45
N SER A 30 1.39 -50.01 4.21
CA SER A 30 2.43 -50.90 3.69
C SER A 30 1.93 -52.31 3.40
N GLU A 31 0.93 -52.77 4.12
CA GLU A 31 0.48 -54.16 4.06
C GLU A 31 -0.48 -54.48 2.93
N ARG A 32 -1.20 -53.44 2.40
CA ARG A 32 -2.16 -53.62 1.31
C ARG A 32 -1.53 -53.45 -0.06
N THR A 33 -1.89 -54.34 -0.98
CA THR A 33 -1.57 -54.19 -2.39
C THR A 33 -2.44 -53.09 -3.01
N MET A 34 -2.01 -52.58 -4.17
CA MET A 34 -2.79 -51.58 -4.90
C MET A 34 -4.17 -52.12 -5.36
N ALA A 35 -4.23 -53.44 -5.66
CA ALA A 35 -5.49 -54.11 -6.06
C ALA A 35 -6.47 -54.16 -4.85
N GLN A 36 -6.02 -54.52 -3.68
CA GLN A 36 -6.83 -54.53 -2.46
C GLN A 36 -7.32 -53.16 -2.07
N PHE A 37 -6.47 -52.14 -2.21
CA PHE A 37 -6.84 -50.76 -1.94
C PHE A 37 -7.83 -50.19 -2.99
N SER A 38 -7.68 -50.62 -4.23
CA SER A 38 -8.63 -50.33 -5.32
C SER A 38 -10.01 -50.94 -5.06
N GLU A 39 -10.07 -52.15 -4.58
CA GLU A 39 -11.32 -52.85 -4.23
C GLU A 39 -12.01 -52.16 -3.06
N ALA A 40 -11.26 -51.84 -2.00
CA ALA A 40 -11.78 -51.17 -0.80
C ALA A 40 -12.32 -49.78 -1.11
N THR A 41 -11.62 -48.97 -1.90
CA THR A 41 -12.02 -47.60 -2.23
C THR A 41 -13.01 -47.49 -3.37
N GLY A 42 -13.18 -48.56 -4.18
CA GLY A 42 -13.92 -48.49 -5.42
C GLY A 42 -13.31 -47.56 -6.49
N ILE A 43 -12.00 -47.23 -6.35
CA ILE A 43 -11.26 -46.42 -7.31
C ILE A 43 -10.41 -47.35 -8.15
N GLY A 44 -10.44 -47.20 -9.47
CA GLY A 44 -9.71 -48.08 -10.37
C GLY A 44 -8.21 -48.14 -10.07
N ALA A 45 -7.62 -49.33 -10.03
CA ALA A 45 -6.19 -49.54 -9.68
C ALA A 45 -5.23 -48.72 -10.56
N SER A 46 -5.60 -48.53 -11.86
CA SER A 46 -4.80 -47.69 -12.77
C SER A 46 -4.80 -46.19 -12.37
N THR A 47 -5.91 -45.71 -11.80
CA THR A 47 -6.02 -44.32 -11.30
C THR A 47 -5.21 -44.15 -10.04
N LEU A 48 -5.32 -45.07 -9.07
CA LEU A 48 -4.52 -45.06 -7.86
C LEU A 48 -3.01 -45.18 -8.15
N SER A 49 -2.65 -46.08 -9.09
CA SER A 49 -1.26 -46.22 -9.52
C SER A 49 -0.69 -44.93 -10.15
N ARG A 50 -1.46 -44.27 -11.02
CA ARG A 50 -1.05 -43.00 -11.61
C ARG A 50 -0.92 -41.92 -10.56
N LEU A 51 -1.75 -41.91 -9.54
CA LEU A 51 -1.72 -40.96 -8.44
C LEU A 51 -0.45 -41.12 -7.62
N VAL A 52 -0.14 -42.35 -7.17
CA VAL A 52 1.06 -42.65 -6.38
C VAL A 52 2.34 -42.41 -7.17
N ASN A 53 2.31 -42.58 -8.50
CA ASN A 53 3.45 -42.35 -9.39
C ASN A 53 3.50 -40.93 -9.97
N HIS A 54 2.83 -39.96 -9.38
CA HIS A 54 2.81 -38.56 -9.80
C HIS A 54 2.32 -38.30 -11.25
N ASN A 55 1.58 -39.23 -11.84
CA ASN A 55 1.13 -39.15 -13.23
C ASN A 55 -0.30 -38.62 -13.39
N ILE A 56 -0.79 -37.88 -12.41
CA ILE A 56 -2.08 -37.20 -12.46
C ILE A 56 -1.88 -35.74 -12.81
N LYS A 57 -2.68 -35.26 -13.79
CA LYS A 57 -2.62 -33.87 -14.29
C LYS A 57 -3.84 -33.02 -13.89
N LYS A 58 -4.82 -33.63 -13.25
CA LYS A 58 -6.07 -32.97 -12.85
C LYS A 58 -6.34 -33.25 -11.37
N PRO A 59 -6.93 -32.29 -10.64
CA PRO A 59 -7.35 -32.50 -9.26
C PRO A 59 -8.34 -33.67 -9.17
N LEU A 60 -8.30 -34.39 -8.08
CA LEU A 60 -9.30 -35.41 -7.74
C LEU A 60 -10.59 -34.71 -7.29
N SER A 61 -11.75 -35.37 -7.48
CA SER A 61 -12.98 -34.90 -6.85
C SER A 61 -12.95 -35.13 -5.32
N LEU A 62 -13.71 -34.34 -4.56
CA LEU A 62 -13.82 -34.52 -3.11
C LEU A 62 -14.32 -35.91 -2.74
N ASP A 63 -15.25 -36.50 -3.53
CA ASP A 63 -15.73 -37.87 -3.29
C ASP A 63 -14.63 -38.91 -3.39
N VAL A 64 -13.63 -38.72 -4.26
CA VAL A 64 -12.47 -39.59 -4.37
C VAL A 64 -11.58 -39.42 -3.13
N ILE A 65 -11.35 -38.21 -2.68
CA ILE A 65 -10.61 -37.94 -1.44
C ILE A 65 -11.29 -38.57 -0.22
N ILE A 66 -12.60 -38.42 -0.12
CA ILE A 66 -13.38 -39.01 0.98
C ILE A 66 -13.26 -40.54 0.97
N ARG A 67 -13.44 -41.18 -0.20
CA ARG A 67 -13.30 -42.65 -0.31
C ARG A 67 -11.90 -43.15 0.05
N ILE A 68 -10.86 -42.42 -0.31
CA ILE A 68 -9.47 -42.73 0.09
C ILE A 68 -9.35 -42.66 1.62
N TYR A 69 -9.88 -41.61 2.23
CA TYR A 69 -9.83 -41.44 3.67
C TYR A 69 -10.64 -42.49 4.44
N GLU A 70 -11.86 -42.80 4.00
CA GLU A 70 -12.75 -43.78 4.67
C GLU A 70 -12.15 -45.19 4.65
N ASN A 71 -11.30 -45.49 3.65
CA ASN A 71 -10.65 -46.80 3.50
C ASN A 71 -9.14 -46.74 3.85
N ARG A 72 -8.73 -45.80 4.68
CA ARG A 72 -7.34 -45.66 5.12
C ARG A 72 -6.90 -46.85 5.99
N ALA A 73 -5.60 -47.15 6.00
CA ALA A 73 -5.05 -48.22 6.79
C ALA A 73 -5.00 -47.94 8.29
N ASP A 74 -4.77 -46.68 8.64
CA ASP A 74 -4.77 -46.16 9.99
C ASP A 74 -6.07 -45.42 10.29
N GLU A 75 -6.99 -46.08 10.96
CA GLU A 75 -8.30 -45.52 11.28
C GLU A 75 -8.24 -44.38 12.31
N GLU A 76 -7.15 -44.27 13.08
CA GLU A 76 -6.97 -43.25 14.11
C GLU A 76 -6.44 -41.94 13.53
N ASP A 77 -5.90 -41.94 12.32
CA ASP A 77 -5.41 -40.71 11.68
C ASP A 77 -6.58 -39.84 11.14
N HIS A 78 -7.15 -39.05 12.06
CA HIS A 78 -8.21 -38.11 11.74
C HIS A 78 -7.69 -36.85 11.00
N SER A 79 -6.38 -36.64 10.96
CA SER A 79 -5.78 -35.46 10.28
C SER A 79 -5.63 -35.69 8.76
N LEU A 80 -5.63 -36.95 8.32
CA LEU A 80 -5.38 -37.33 6.94
C LEU A 80 -6.41 -36.74 5.96
N LEU A 81 -7.67 -36.59 6.35
CA LEU A 81 -8.72 -36.02 5.52
C LEU A 81 -8.44 -34.56 5.12
N ASP A 82 -8.07 -33.73 6.08
CA ASP A 82 -7.73 -32.31 5.82
C ASP A 82 -6.44 -32.22 4.98
N SER A 83 -5.47 -33.07 5.29
CA SER A 83 -4.20 -33.11 4.58
C SER A 83 -4.35 -33.51 3.10
N LEU A 84 -5.15 -34.54 2.82
CA LEU A 84 -5.49 -34.99 1.46
C LEU A 84 -6.22 -33.89 0.67
N ALA A 85 -7.24 -33.25 1.29
CA ALA A 85 -7.97 -32.18 0.65
C ALA A 85 -7.08 -30.98 0.31
N ARG A 86 -6.26 -30.52 1.25
CA ARG A 86 -5.33 -29.39 1.05
C ARG A 86 -4.27 -29.71 0.00
N ALA A 87 -3.69 -30.91 0.04
CA ALA A 87 -2.73 -31.37 -0.98
C ALA A 87 -3.38 -31.37 -2.37
N ASN A 88 -4.67 -31.69 -2.46
CA ASN A 88 -5.44 -31.65 -3.72
C ASN A 88 -5.97 -30.25 -4.07
N GLY A 89 -5.60 -29.22 -3.32
CA GLY A 89 -5.97 -27.82 -3.59
C GLY A 89 -7.34 -27.38 -3.09
N PHE A 90 -8.01 -28.18 -2.27
CA PHE A 90 -9.29 -27.86 -1.66
C PHE A 90 -9.13 -27.19 -0.29
N TYR A 91 -9.90 -26.14 -0.07
CA TYR A 91 -9.89 -25.36 1.17
C TYR A 91 -11.33 -24.93 1.54
N PRO A 92 -11.61 -24.60 2.81
CA PRO A 92 -12.88 -24.01 3.19
C PRO A 92 -13.25 -22.83 2.30
N ALA A 93 -14.52 -22.68 1.98
CA ALA A 93 -14.98 -21.63 1.06
C ALA A 93 -14.61 -20.19 1.52
N ASP A 94 -14.56 -19.97 2.84
CA ASP A 94 -14.17 -18.71 3.45
C ASP A 94 -12.64 -18.45 3.39
N TYR A 95 -11.83 -19.50 3.25
CA TYR A 95 -10.37 -19.40 3.12
C TYR A 95 -9.97 -18.64 1.85
N ALA A 96 -10.67 -18.88 0.73
CA ALA A 96 -10.43 -18.15 -0.52
C ALA A 96 -10.60 -16.65 -0.34
N GLN A 97 -11.64 -16.25 0.38
CA GLN A 97 -11.91 -14.84 0.65
C GLN A 97 -10.87 -14.23 1.60
N ARG A 98 -10.43 -14.99 2.61
CA ARG A 98 -9.38 -14.55 3.53
C ARG A 98 -8.04 -14.36 2.82
N VAL A 99 -7.65 -15.27 1.94
CA VAL A 99 -6.40 -15.16 1.16
C VAL A 99 -6.45 -13.97 0.21
N LYS A 100 -7.56 -13.81 -0.54
CA LYS A 100 -7.73 -12.62 -1.42
C LYS A 100 -7.65 -11.31 -0.64
N ASN A 101 -8.31 -11.24 0.51
CA ASN A 101 -8.27 -10.04 1.36
C ASN A 101 -6.86 -9.78 1.89
N HIS A 102 -6.15 -10.82 2.31
CA HIS A 102 -4.77 -10.68 2.80
C HIS A 102 -3.82 -10.23 1.69
N ASP A 103 -3.89 -10.84 0.51
CA ASP A 103 -3.04 -10.47 -0.63
C ASP A 103 -3.34 -9.05 -1.12
N SER A 104 -4.62 -8.64 -1.15
CA SER A 104 -5.00 -7.27 -1.49
C SER A 104 -4.53 -6.25 -0.44
N MET A 105 -4.59 -6.59 0.85
CA MET A 105 -4.08 -5.73 1.92
C MET A 105 -2.56 -5.60 1.86
N ALA A 106 -1.84 -6.68 1.59
CA ALA A 106 -0.39 -6.65 1.43
C ALA A 106 0.02 -5.81 0.21
N ALA A 107 -0.67 -5.96 -0.92
CA ALA A 107 -0.44 -5.17 -2.12
C ALA A 107 -0.70 -3.67 -1.87
N ARG A 108 -1.79 -3.33 -1.19
CA ARG A 108 -2.11 -1.93 -0.81
C ARG A 108 -1.07 -1.35 0.13
N ARG A 109 -0.62 -2.13 1.13
CA ARG A 109 0.43 -1.68 2.04
C ARG A 109 1.74 -1.43 1.30
N ASN A 110 2.13 -2.32 0.38
CA ASN A 110 3.33 -2.15 -0.43
C ASN A 110 3.24 -0.94 -1.35
N ALA A 111 2.09 -0.71 -2.00
CA ALA A 111 1.85 0.47 -2.82
C ALA A 111 1.93 1.76 -1.99
N HIS A 112 1.35 1.78 -0.80
CA HIS A 112 1.44 2.91 0.13
C HIS A 112 2.88 3.21 0.54
N MET A 113 3.64 2.18 0.99
CA MET A 113 5.05 2.33 1.36
C MET A 113 5.92 2.81 0.19
N ASN A 114 5.65 2.31 -1.02
CA ASN A 114 6.39 2.75 -2.20
C ASN A 114 6.10 4.23 -2.51
N ARG A 115 4.85 4.67 -2.45
CA ARG A 115 4.49 6.08 -2.63
C ARG A 115 5.15 6.99 -1.60
N GLU A 116 5.10 6.60 -0.32
CA GLU A 116 5.77 7.34 0.76
C GLU A 116 7.26 7.51 0.47
N TYR A 117 7.92 6.45 0.07
CA TYR A 117 9.35 6.49 -0.30
C TYR A 117 9.63 7.40 -1.50
N GLN A 118 8.81 7.33 -2.56
CA GLN A 118 8.96 8.16 -3.75
C GLN A 118 8.70 9.65 -3.45
N MET A 119 7.64 9.96 -2.70
CA MET A 119 7.35 11.33 -2.25
C MET A 119 8.51 11.90 -1.45
N LYS A 120 9.02 11.15 -0.49
CA LYS A 120 10.18 11.56 0.33
C LYS A 120 11.39 11.88 -0.55
N ASN A 121 11.73 10.99 -1.49
CA ASN A 121 12.86 11.21 -2.39
C ASN A 121 12.65 12.44 -3.28
N ALA A 122 11.44 12.66 -3.77
CA ALA A 122 11.12 13.84 -4.58
C ALA A 122 11.30 15.14 -3.80
N LEU A 123 10.82 15.18 -2.55
CA LEU A 123 10.96 16.34 -1.67
C LEU A 123 12.43 16.60 -1.32
N ILE A 124 13.18 15.56 -0.97
CA ILE A 124 14.63 15.68 -0.70
C ILE A 124 15.37 16.19 -1.93
N ALA A 125 15.10 15.61 -3.11
CA ALA A 125 15.74 16.00 -4.37
C ALA A 125 15.40 17.45 -4.74
N GLY A 126 14.16 17.88 -4.56
CA GLY A 126 13.72 19.24 -4.83
C GLY A 126 14.44 20.27 -3.95
N VAL A 127 14.54 20.02 -2.65
CA VAL A 127 15.27 20.91 -1.72
C VAL A 127 16.77 20.92 -2.01
N ALA A 128 17.37 19.77 -2.34
CA ALA A 128 18.77 19.68 -2.71
C ALA A 128 19.06 20.40 -4.03
N ALA A 129 18.15 20.30 -5.04
CA ALA A 129 18.29 20.99 -6.32
C ALA A 129 18.23 22.52 -6.18
N ALA A 130 17.61 23.02 -5.12
CA ALA A 130 17.64 24.44 -4.76
C ALA A 130 18.98 24.91 -4.16
N GLY A 131 19.99 24.03 -4.08
CA GLY A 131 21.34 24.34 -3.58
C GLY A 131 21.48 24.24 -2.07
N CYS A 132 20.49 23.63 -1.38
CA CYS A 132 20.58 23.46 0.07
C CYS A 132 21.43 22.25 0.44
N SER A 133 22.38 22.42 1.35
CA SER A 133 23.00 21.29 2.04
C SER A 133 22.05 20.79 3.12
N ILE A 134 21.70 19.52 3.06
CA ILE A 134 20.66 18.91 3.90
C ILE A 134 21.16 17.67 4.61
N SER A 135 20.65 17.43 5.83
CA SER A 135 20.70 16.14 6.50
C SER A 135 19.28 15.67 6.82
N VAL A 136 19.02 14.37 6.64
CA VAL A 136 17.69 13.77 6.81
C VAL A 136 17.59 13.13 8.19
N VAL A 137 16.53 13.45 8.93
CA VAL A 137 16.19 12.81 10.21
C VAL A 137 14.87 12.10 10.05
N GLU A 138 14.89 10.79 10.28
CA GLU A 138 13.67 9.97 10.24
C GLU A 138 12.85 10.13 11.52
N ARG A 139 11.53 10.21 11.36
CA ARG A 139 10.57 10.30 12.47
C ARG A 139 10.99 11.30 13.56
N PRO A 140 11.11 12.58 13.20
CA PRO A 140 11.53 13.59 14.13
C PRO A 140 10.57 13.69 15.32
N SER A 141 11.12 13.87 16.51
CA SER A 141 10.33 14.11 17.72
C SER A 141 10.89 15.30 18.48
N LEU A 142 10.04 16.08 19.12
CA LEU A 142 10.42 17.20 19.97
C LEU A 142 10.88 16.74 21.38
N ARG A 143 11.58 15.62 21.48
CA ARG A 143 12.02 15.03 22.76
C ARG A 143 12.91 15.94 23.60
N GLU A 144 13.56 16.90 22.98
CA GLU A 144 14.46 17.88 23.65
C GLU A 144 13.69 19.08 24.24
N SER A 145 12.39 19.21 23.94
CA SER A 145 11.54 20.19 24.57
C SER A 145 11.15 19.73 25.97
N ASN A 146 11.11 20.63 26.95
CA ASN A 146 10.62 20.38 28.31
C ASN A 146 9.10 20.01 28.34
N LEU A 147 8.61 19.36 27.32
CA LEU A 147 7.24 18.86 27.22
C LEU A 147 7.13 17.52 27.96
N PRO A 148 6.05 17.30 28.68
CA PRO A 148 5.77 15.99 29.25
C PRO A 148 5.81 14.90 28.17
N PRO A 149 6.29 13.67 28.48
CA PRO A 149 6.37 12.58 27.49
C PRO A 149 5.06 12.26 26.76
N ILE A 150 3.93 12.57 27.39
CA ILE A 150 2.57 12.40 26.82
C ILE A 150 2.28 13.46 25.74
N CYS A 151 3.02 14.58 25.74
CA CYS A 151 2.81 15.72 24.87
C CYS A 151 3.92 15.89 23.83
N THR A 152 4.76 14.87 23.58
CA THR A 152 5.74 14.92 22.49
C THR A 152 5.00 14.77 21.17
N PRO A 153 4.67 15.88 20.47
CA PRO A 153 3.93 15.77 19.23
C PRO A 153 4.80 15.12 18.17
N TYR A 154 4.17 14.25 17.38
CA TYR A 154 4.68 13.86 16.09
C TYR A 154 4.67 15.09 15.19
N ILE A 155 5.84 15.49 14.72
CA ILE A 155 5.99 16.69 13.87
C ILE A 155 6.20 16.36 12.39
N GLY A 156 6.39 15.10 12.03
CA GLY A 156 6.52 14.69 10.63
C GLY A 156 7.04 13.27 10.44
N ASP A 157 6.93 12.79 9.22
CA ASP A 157 7.47 11.50 8.79
C ASP A 157 8.99 11.57 8.69
N PHE A 158 9.50 12.71 8.23
CA PHE A 158 10.92 13.01 8.19
C PHE A 158 11.16 14.52 8.32
N LEU A 159 12.39 14.87 8.66
CA LEU A 159 12.86 16.24 8.84
C LEU A 159 14.13 16.44 8.01
N LEU A 160 14.20 17.55 7.28
CA LEU A 160 15.42 18.05 6.66
C LEU A 160 16.01 19.12 7.55
N LYS A 161 17.23 18.88 8.04
CA LYS A 161 18.03 19.93 8.68
C LYS A 161 18.82 20.67 7.60
N LEU A 162 18.58 21.96 7.48
CA LEU A 162 19.22 22.83 6.50
C LEU A 162 20.48 23.45 7.08
N SER A 163 21.57 23.53 6.29
CA SER A 163 22.79 24.20 6.70
C SER A 163 22.56 25.70 6.82
N ALA A 164 23.45 26.36 7.62
CA ALA A 164 23.37 27.80 7.87
C ALA A 164 23.58 28.66 6.61
N ASP A 165 24.22 28.11 5.60
CA ASP A 165 24.63 28.84 4.39
C ASP A 165 23.51 28.90 3.32
N THR A 166 22.32 28.40 3.62
CA THR A 166 21.21 28.47 2.67
C THR A 166 20.57 29.84 2.67
N THR A 167 20.44 30.43 1.49
CA THR A 167 19.76 31.72 1.25
C THR A 167 18.23 31.60 1.35
N LEU A 168 17.70 30.41 1.61
CA LEU A 168 16.29 30.08 1.39
C LEU A 168 15.35 30.49 2.50
N SER A 169 15.81 30.83 3.68
CA SER A 169 15.00 31.41 4.76
C SER A 169 15.69 31.32 6.12
N THR A 170 15.01 31.82 7.17
CA THR A 170 15.36 31.60 8.57
C THR A 170 15.11 30.15 9.02
N THR A 171 14.44 29.33 8.20
CA THR A 171 14.13 27.93 8.47
C THR A 171 15.40 27.09 8.57
N ARG A 172 15.57 26.42 9.69
CA ARG A 172 16.67 25.47 9.92
C ARG A 172 16.21 24.02 9.89
N ASN A 173 14.95 23.80 10.20
CA ASN A 173 14.33 22.49 10.30
C ASN A 173 13.06 22.48 9.43
N TRP A 174 13.07 21.70 8.36
CA TRP A 174 11.91 21.55 7.50
C TRP A 174 11.30 20.16 7.66
N SER A 175 10.16 20.08 8.30
CA SER A 175 9.45 18.84 8.58
C SER A 175 8.37 18.57 7.56
N PHE A 176 8.23 17.30 7.16
CA PHE A 176 7.27 16.84 6.16
C PHE A 176 6.35 15.76 6.73
N ILE A 177 5.06 15.91 6.47
CA ILE A 177 4.02 14.92 6.74
C ILE A 177 3.44 14.52 5.41
N THR A 178 3.49 13.22 5.08
CA THR A 178 3.12 12.70 3.75
C THR A 178 1.78 11.99 3.78
N TYR A 179 0.90 12.34 2.86
CA TYR A 179 -0.41 11.72 2.65
C TYR A 179 -0.45 11.04 1.29
N THR A 180 -0.33 9.72 1.29
CA THR A 180 -0.15 8.89 0.09
C THR A 180 -1.45 8.29 -0.43
N GLN A 181 -2.60 8.66 0.14
CA GLN A 181 -3.91 8.16 -0.25
C GLN A 181 -4.33 8.75 -1.59
N LEU A 182 -4.91 7.90 -2.45
CA LEU A 182 -5.60 8.28 -3.68
C LEU A 182 -7.07 7.89 -3.54
N VAL A 183 -7.97 8.82 -3.84
CA VAL A 183 -9.44 8.57 -3.75
C VAL A 183 -9.83 7.43 -4.70
N GLU A 184 -9.25 7.38 -5.88
CA GLU A 184 -9.55 6.39 -6.92
C GLU A 184 -9.21 4.94 -6.52
N GLU A 185 -8.28 4.73 -5.60
CA GLU A 185 -7.85 3.39 -5.17
C GLU A 185 -8.75 2.77 -4.09
N THR A 186 -9.77 3.48 -3.66
CA THR A 186 -10.61 3.03 -2.55
C THR A 186 -11.85 2.31 -3.04
N GLU A 187 -11.99 1.04 -2.67
CA GLU A 187 -13.20 0.23 -2.95
C GLU A 187 -14.44 0.68 -2.14
N ARG A 188 -14.26 1.59 -1.21
CA ARG A 188 -15.35 2.14 -0.38
C ARG A 188 -15.65 3.57 -0.83
N PRO A 189 -16.88 4.05 -0.68
CA PRO A 189 -17.26 5.42 -1.05
C PRO A 189 -16.69 6.45 -0.05
N PHE A 190 -15.42 6.32 0.30
CA PHE A 190 -14.72 7.35 1.03
C PHE A 190 -14.30 8.42 0.02
N ASN A 191 -14.83 9.60 0.19
CA ASN A 191 -14.51 10.77 -0.62
C ASN A 191 -13.27 11.50 -0.04
N ALA A 192 -12.76 12.45 -0.81
CA ALA A 192 -11.65 13.30 -0.42
C ALA A 192 -11.83 13.93 0.97
N LYS A 193 -13.04 14.37 1.29
CA LYS A 193 -13.39 14.95 2.58
C LYS A 193 -13.14 14.03 3.79
N TYR A 194 -13.37 12.74 3.64
CA TYR A 194 -13.08 11.76 4.69
C TYR A 194 -11.57 11.69 4.97
N TYR A 195 -10.75 11.58 3.92
CA TYR A 195 -9.28 11.52 4.07
C TYR A 195 -8.69 12.82 4.57
N ALA A 196 -9.17 13.96 4.07
CA ALA A 196 -8.78 15.28 4.55
C ALA A 196 -9.09 15.45 6.04
N ARG A 197 -10.27 15.04 6.51
CA ARG A 197 -10.61 15.07 7.94
C ARG A 197 -9.65 14.24 8.78
N ARG A 198 -9.28 13.04 8.31
CA ARG A 198 -8.28 12.21 9.02
C ARG A 198 -6.91 12.86 9.03
N ALA A 199 -6.49 13.48 7.94
CA ALA A 199 -5.24 14.23 7.86
C ALA A 199 -5.24 15.38 8.88
N VAL A 200 -6.29 16.19 8.94
CA VAL A 200 -6.45 17.27 9.95
C VAL A 200 -6.39 16.72 11.37
N GLN A 201 -7.06 15.59 11.64
CA GLN A 201 -7.00 14.96 12.96
C GLN A 201 -5.58 14.49 13.32
N SER A 202 -4.83 13.93 12.36
CA SER A 202 -3.48 13.44 12.62
C SER A 202 -2.49 14.58 12.92
N CYS A 203 -2.70 15.77 12.36
CA CYS A 203 -1.84 16.93 12.58
C CYS A 203 -2.39 17.96 13.59
N SER A 204 -3.55 17.69 14.19
CA SER A 204 -4.19 18.61 15.15
C SER A 204 -3.28 19.01 16.31
N GLN A 205 -2.41 18.12 16.77
CA GLN A 205 -1.45 18.42 17.83
C GLN A 205 -0.43 19.47 17.42
N ILE A 206 -0.04 19.52 16.13
CA ILE A 206 0.86 20.53 15.60
C ILE A 206 0.21 21.91 15.65
N PHE A 207 -1.03 22.02 15.17
CA PHE A 207 -1.80 23.27 15.22
C PHE A 207 -2.06 23.73 16.65
N LEU A 208 -2.35 22.80 17.56
CA LEU A 208 -2.50 23.13 18.98
C LEU A 208 -1.18 23.61 19.59
N LEU A 209 -0.06 22.99 19.24
CA LEU A 209 1.26 23.39 19.72
C LEU A 209 1.63 24.78 19.20
N ASP A 210 1.40 25.04 17.91
CA ASP A 210 1.65 26.34 17.28
C ASP A 210 0.81 27.45 17.92
N ALA A 211 -0.46 27.19 18.21
CA ALA A 211 -1.34 28.15 18.86
C ALA A 211 -1.00 28.40 20.34
N TRP A 212 -0.46 27.39 21.06
CA TRP A 212 -0.25 27.46 22.50
C TRP A 212 1.18 27.82 22.91
N LYS A 213 2.16 27.27 22.15
CA LYS A 213 3.60 27.45 22.42
C LYS A 213 4.39 27.54 21.13
N PRO A 214 4.16 28.58 20.30
CA PRO A 214 4.81 28.73 19.00
C PRO A 214 6.33 28.76 19.09
N GLU A 215 6.89 29.19 20.23
CA GLU A 215 8.33 29.25 20.46
C GLU A 215 9.04 27.89 20.36
N ILE A 216 8.32 26.79 20.59
CA ILE A 216 8.85 25.42 20.43
C ILE A 216 9.11 25.08 18.97
N LEU A 217 8.30 25.64 18.05
CA LEU A 217 8.42 25.45 16.61
C LEU A 217 9.24 26.54 15.91
N ASN A 218 9.89 27.40 16.70
CA ASN A 218 10.73 28.45 16.13
C ASN A 218 11.88 27.86 15.29
N GLY A 219 12.05 28.36 14.07
CA GLY A 219 13.00 27.84 13.09
C GLY A 219 12.56 26.56 12.38
N TYR A 220 11.32 26.11 12.59
CA TYR A 220 10.70 25.04 11.82
C TYR A 220 9.86 25.60 10.68
N LYS A 221 9.86 24.87 9.55
CA LYS A 221 8.83 24.89 8.53
C LYS A 221 8.17 23.51 8.52
N ILE A 222 6.85 23.45 8.42
CA ILE A 222 6.09 22.20 8.39
C ILE A 222 5.29 22.15 7.11
N SER A 223 5.50 21.10 6.31
CA SER A 223 4.78 20.91 5.06
C SER A 223 3.98 19.61 5.05
N PHE A 224 2.74 19.73 4.60
CA PHE A 224 1.81 18.63 4.42
C PHE A 224 1.79 18.27 2.94
N ALA A 225 2.38 17.11 2.57
CA ALA A 225 2.52 16.70 1.18
C ALA A 225 1.46 15.68 0.78
N PHE A 226 0.76 15.94 -0.33
CA PHE A 226 -0.35 15.15 -0.84
C PHE A 226 -0.05 14.67 -2.26
N VAL A 227 -0.53 13.48 -2.62
CA VAL A 227 -0.53 12.97 -4.01
C VAL A 227 -1.91 13.10 -4.67
N ASP A 228 -2.91 13.47 -3.91
CA ASP A 228 -4.30 13.61 -4.38
C ASP A 228 -4.74 15.06 -4.22
N LYS A 229 -5.08 15.70 -5.34
CA LYS A 229 -5.47 17.12 -5.40
C LYS A 229 -6.76 17.39 -4.64
N ASP A 230 -7.72 16.47 -4.70
CA ASP A 230 -9.01 16.65 -4.07
C ASP A 230 -8.91 16.54 -2.54
N ILE A 231 -8.07 15.60 -2.06
CA ILE A 231 -7.77 15.48 -0.62
C ILE A 231 -7.06 16.74 -0.13
N MET A 232 -6.07 17.24 -0.88
CA MET A 232 -5.37 18.49 -0.55
C MET A 232 -6.33 19.68 -0.51
N GLY A 233 -7.23 19.79 -1.50
CA GLY A 233 -8.23 20.86 -1.57
C GLY A 233 -9.20 20.85 -0.37
N GLU A 234 -9.69 19.67 0.02
CA GLU A 234 -10.55 19.53 1.21
C GLU A 234 -9.78 19.80 2.52
N PHE A 235 -8.49 19.43 2.57
CA PHE A 235 -7.63 19.77 3.70
C PHE A 235 -7.42 21.28 3.78
N TRP A 236 -7.14 21.95 2.65
CA TRP A 236 -7.02 23.40 2.56
C TRP A 236 -8.27 24.10 3.07
N ASN A 237 -9.46 23.67 2.63
CA ASN A 237 -10.73 24.23 3.09
C ASN A 237 -10.89 24.17 4.62
N ALA A 238 -10.30 23.16 5.27
CA ALA A 238 -10.38 23.01 6.71
C ALA A 238 -9.35 23.87 7.46
N VAL A 239 -8.19 24.18 6.86
CA VAL A 239 -7.08 24.85 7.56
C VAL A 239 -6.85 26.29 7.08
N SER A 240 -7.39 26.71 5.96
CA SER A 240 -7.18 28.04 5.38
C SER A 240 -7.68 29.21 6.27
N ILE A 241 -8.57 28.92 7.20
CA ILE A 241 -9.07 29.89 8.20
C ILE A 241 -8.19 29.99 9.45
N ALA A 242 -7.24 29.05 9.62
CA ALA A 242 -6.31 29.09 10.75
C ALA A 242 -5.29 30.21 10.52
N GLN A 243 -4.93 30.91 11.60
CA GLN A 243 -3.76 31.76 11.64
C GLN A 243 -2.68 31.00 12.39
N VAL A 244 -1.57 30.71 11.71
CA VAL A 244 -0.45 29.98 12.29
C VAL A 244 0.74 30.90 12.54
N HIS A 245 1.54 30.60 13.55
CA HIS A 245 2.77 31.34 13.88
C HIS A 245 3.99 30.72 13.23
N THR A 246 3.96 29.42 13.02
CA THR A 246 5.02 28.66 12.34
C THR A 246 4.77 28.62 10.84
N GLU A 247 5.81 28.70 10.04
CA GLU A 247 5.70 28.54 8.59
C GLU A 247 5.13 27.16 8.24
N MET A 248 3.92 27.13 7.65
CA MET A 248 3.26 25.89 7.25
C MET A 248 2.81 25.97 5.80
N SER A 249 3.02 24.87 5.03
CA SER A 249 2.60 24.78 3.63
C SER A 249 1.98 23.45 3.28
N LEU A 250 1.17 23.44 2.22
CA LEU A 250 0.65 22.26 1.55
C LEU A 250 1.42 22.07 0.25
N ILE A 251 1.84 20.86 -0.04
CA ILE A 251 2.57 20.50 -1.25
C ILE A 251 1.78 19.45 -2.01
N LEU A 252 1.50 19.73 -3.28
CA LEU A 252 0.93 18.74 -4.20
C LEU A 252 2.06 18.06 -4.99
N ILE A 253 2.04 16.74 -5.01
CA ILE A 253 2.99 15.89 -5.73
C ILE A 253 2.22 15.07 -6.76
N ASP A 254 2.70 15.04 -7.99
CA ASP A 254 2.17 14.16 -9.04
C ASP A 254 2.32 12.69 -8.64
N SER A 255 1.23 11.95 -8.62
CA SER A 255 1.22 10.54 -8.24
C SER A 255 1.92 9.61 -9.24
N THR A 256 2.18 10.08 -10.46
CA THR A 256 2.77 9.28 -11.56
C THR A 256 4.28 9.41 -11.62
N ASN A 257 4.78 10.65 -11.61
CA ASN A 257 6.21 10.94 -11.78
C ASN A 257 6.89 11.52 -10.53
N TYR A 258 6.11 11.71 -9.46
CA TYR A 258 6.54 12.23 -8.16
C TYR A 258 7.24 13.59 -8.24
N ARG A 259 6.75 14.48 -9.12
CA ARG A 259 7.20 15.87 -9.17
C ARG A 259 6.32 16.74 -8.29
N VAL A 260 6.89 17.73 -7.64
CA VAL A 260 6.13 18.76 -6.96
C VAL A 260 5.42 19.60 -8.01
N LEU A 261 4.10 19.69 -7.91
CA LEU A 261 3.25 20.46 -8.82
C LEU A 261 2.93 21.84 -8.28
N ASP A 262 2.72 21.93 -6.95
CA ASP A 262 2.29 23.17 -6.31
C ASP A 262 2.69 23.20 -4.85
N GLU A 263 2.86 24.40 -4.30
CA GLU A 263 3.05 24.66 -2.88
C GLU A 263 2.23 25.87 -2.45
N ILE A 264 1.34 25.69 -1.48
CA ILE A 264 0.42 26.71 -0.95
C ILE A 264 0.70 26.89 0.53
N TRP A 265 0.89 28.14 0.98
CA TRP A 265 1.14 28.46 2.40
C TRP A 265 -0.17 28.64 3.17
N ILE A 266 -0.24 28.06 4.37
CA ILE A 266 -1.32 28.32 5.31
C ILE A 266 -1.16 29.75 5.83
N PRO A 267 -2.22 30.59 5.88
CA PRO A 267 -2.12 31.95 6.38
C PRO A 267 -1.55 32.04 7.80
N GLY A 268 -0.66 32.99 8.06
CA GLY A 268 -0.04 33.13 9.37
C GLY A 268 0.72 34.44 9.56
N ASP A 269 1.20 34.66 10.79
CA ASP A 269 1.93 35.86 11.20
C ASP A 269 3.45 35.79 10.87
N TYR A 270 3.87 34.73 10.18
CA TYR A 270 5.26 34.59 9.75
C TYR A 270 5.56 35.49 8.54
N ASN A 271 6.84 35.85 8.39
CA ASN A 271 7.27 36.82 7.40
C ASN A 271 7.04 36.32 5.96
N LEU A 272 5.99 36.84 5.32
CA LEU A 272 5.55 36.48 3.97
C LEU A 272 6.58 36.81 2.85
N MET A 273 7.64 37.57 3.15
CA MET A 273 8.65 37.94 2.14
C MET A 273 9.49 36.74 1.64
N THR A 274 9.38 35.59 2.29
CA THR A 274 10.16 34.37 1.96
C THR A 274 9.31 33.23 1.37
N ASN A 275 8.03 33.44 1.09
CA ASN A 275 7.13 32.41 0.61
C ASN A 275 7.33 32.10 -0.90
N ILE A 276 8.58 31.91 -1.28
CA ILE A 276 8.92 31.42 -2.61
C ILE A 276 9.13 29.93 -2.50
N SER A 277 8.38 29.17 -3.28
CA SER A 277 8.58 27.73 -3.36
C SER A 277 10.00 27.41 -3.83
N VAL A 278 10.70 26.59 -3.07
CA VAL A 278 12.01 26.08 -3.48
C VAL A 278 11.91 25.02 -4.58
N PHE A 279 10.71 24.46 -4.74
CA PHE A 279 10.44 23.51 -5.79
C PHE A 279 10.25 24.28 -7.10
N ARG A 280 11.12 24.06 -8.07
CA ARG A 280 10.92 24.59 -9.41
C ARG A 280 9.74 23.86 -10.04
N VAL A 281 8.57 24.47 -9.98
CA VAL A 281 7.42 24.02 -10.79
C VAL A 281 7.83 24.25 -12.26
N PRO A 282 7.85 23.24 -13.12
CA PRO A 282 8.09 23.47 -14.54
C PRO A 282 6.99 24.41 -15.03
N ALA A 283 7.39 25.46 -15.78
CA ALA A 283 6.40 26.29 -16.45
C ALA A 283 5.45 25.37 -17.24
N PRO A 284 4.15 25.65 -17.25
CA PRO A 284 3.24 24.89 -18.09
C PRO A 284 3.81 24.91 -19.50
N VAL A 285 3.98 23.74 -20.08
CA VAL A 285 4.35 23.61 -21.49
C VAL A 285 3.15 24.20 -22.23
N GLU A 286 3.30 25.42 -22.77
CA GLU A 286 2.36 25.92 -23.75
C GLU A 286 2.41 24.90 -24.88
N GLU A 287 1.35 24.11 -25.04
CA GLU A 287 1.15 23.31 -26.23
C GLU A 287 1.14 24.31 -27.38
N GLU A 288 2.26 24.41 -28.07
CA GLU A 288 2.30 25.09 -29.38
C GLU A 288 1.25 24.38 -30.24
N MET A 289 0.07 25.02 -30.33
CA MET A 289 -0.88 24.66 -31.38
C MET A 289 -0.17 24.82 -32.70
N TYR A 290 0.33 23.71 -33.22
CA TYR A 290 0.67 23.64 -34.62
C TYR A 290 -0.65 23.89 -35.38
N GLU A 291 -0.84 25.13 -35.82
CA GLU A 291 -1.81 25.41 -36.88
C GLU A 291 -1.27 24.66 -38.13
N ASP A 292 -1.88 23.49 -38.40
CA ASP A 292 -1.79 22.84 -39.69
C ASP A 292 -2.36 23.85 -40.73
N THR A 293 -1.48 24.65 -41.28
CA THR A 293 -1.78 25.39 -42.52
C THR A 293 -1.79 24.36 -43.65
N ASP A 294 -2.94 23.71 -43.84
CA ASP A 294 -3.27 23.03 -45.08
C ASP A 294 -3.22 24.08 -46.22
N ASP A 295 -2.06 24.23 -46.83
CA ASP A 295 -1.92 24.90 -48.13
C ASP A 295 -2.64 24.06 -49.19
N PHE A 296 -3.90 24.44 -49.41
CA PHE A 296 -4.66 24.04 -50.57
C PHE A 296 -3.96 24.58 -51.84
N TYR A 297 -3.12 23.76 -52.42
CA TYR A 297 -2.71 23.96 -53.83
C TYR A 297 -3.94 23.69 -54.72
N THR A 298 -4.60 24.75 -55.15
CA THR A 298 -5.48 24.70 -56.33
C THR A 298 -4.61 24.68 -57.55
N ASP A 299 -4.52 23.51 -58.18
CA ASP A 299 -3.94 23.37 -59.52
C ASP A 299 -5.01 23.73 -60.55
N ASP A 300 -5.03 25.00 -60.96
CA ASP A 300 -5.74 25.46 -62.16
C ASP A 300 -4.80 25.33 -63.37
N SER A 301 -5.01 24.29 -64.14
CA SER A 301 -4.50 24.27 -65.54
C SER A 301 -5.45 23.50 -66.44
N GLU A 302 -6.17 24.27 -67.26
CA GLU A 302 -6.68 24.04 -68.64
C GLU A 302 -6.99 22.62 -69.11
#